data_003c17c74d9fe8bd9123d8dec4699896
#
_entry.id   003c17c74d9fe8bd9123d8dec4699896
#
_cell.length_a   1.000
_cell.length_b   1.000
_cell.length_c   1.000
_cell.angle_alpha   90.00
_cell.angle_beta   90.00
_cell.angle_gamma   90.00
#
_symmetry.space_group_name_H-M   'P 1'
#
loop_
_entity.id
_entity.type
_entity.pdbx_description
1 polymer ?
#
loop_
_entity_poly.entity_id
_entity_poly.type
_entity_poly.pdbx_seq_one_letter_code
_entity_poly.pdbx_strand_id
1 'polypeptide(L)'
;VYDGDTPVNERKRIRDRANIILTNPEMLNGTMLPNHSKYGFDFIFSNLKYVVLDEMHTYRGAFGSHMANVFRRLSRITEYYHAVPHFLCSSATIANPVELAEKICGQPFASVTKDGSAASERNYLLIQPPKISGKDQQYYGQESIVSVAAQILPQLMEQRESFLAFAKSRKNVEVVLKETRDRLDAADFLTTVTSDQISGYRGGYTPIERKTIEQQMIRGDLLGLVSTNALELGIDIGSIGVTVLIGYPGTRSSFWQQTGRAGRSKKSCTNYLILDHLPMDQYIGLEPGWLFDESSEHAVIDPDNLLIELAHIRAAAAELPLSLDDIARFPDLGETIPVLMKMQEVRSQNGRFAWAGGEYPAGDFSMRNIDKNKYTLLNQETGKTITEMDESQAFREIHEGAVYIHDGESYRVVKMDLESKMAYAIPFNGNYYTVAGGETNIHVIHSQKEQQWNRIRVQFGDVNVADYVYMYKKLQFHNLSLIHISEPTRPY
;
A
#
# COMPACT_ATOMS: atom_id res chain seq x y z
N VAL A 1 19.79 5.95 -8.44
CA VAL A 1 18.95 5.33 -7.41
C VAL A 1 19.84 4.58 -6.44
N TYR A 2 19.53 4.62 -5.15
CA TYR A 2 20.20 3.87 -4.10
C TYR A 2 19.14 3.19 -3.22
N ASP A 3 18.83 1.96 -3.54
CA ASP A 3 17.76 1.17 -2.92
C ASP A 3 18.14 -0.31 -2.77
N GLY A 4 17.17 -1.15 -2.41
CA GLY A 4 17.36 -2.59 -2.27
C GLY A 4 17.77 -3.29 -3.56
N ASP A 5 17.26 -2.82 -4.70
CA ASP A 5 17.50 -3.40 -6.02
C ASP A 5 18.80 -2.90 -6.67
N THR A 6 19.45 -1.88 -6.09
CA THR A 6 20.72 -1.35 -6.60
C THR A 6 21.84 -2.37 -6.47
N PRO A 7 22.48 -2.80 -7.58
CA PRO A 7 23.57 -3.76 -7.56
C PRO A 7 24.71 -3.36 -6.64
N VAL A 8 25.26 -4.31 -5.88
CA VAL A 8 26.28 -4.05 -4.85
C VAL A 8 27.53 -3.36 -5.43
N ASN A 9 27.93 -3.74 -6.66
CA ASN A 9 29.06 -3.16 -7.36
C ASN A 9 28.86 -1.68 -7.76
N GLU A 10 27.60 -1.23 -7.93
CA GLU A 10 27.29 0.16 -8.26
C GLU A 10 27.17 1.06 -7.03
N ARG A 11 26.84 0.49 -5.86
CA ARG A 11 26.59 1.24 -4.63
C ARG A 11 27.76 2.14 -4.24
N LYS A 12 29.01 1.66 -4.39
CA LYS A 12 30.20 2.47 -4.10
C LYS A 12 30.30 3.67 -5.02
N ARG A 13 30.14 3.47 -6.34
CA ARG A 13 30.19 4.55 -7.34
C ARG A 13 29.15 5.64 -7.08
N ILE A 14 27.93 5.25 -6.67
CA ILE A 14 26.86 6.18 -6.35
C ILE A 14 27.27 7.04 -5.14
N ARG A 15 27.73 6.43 -4.07
CA ARG A 15 28.15 7.16 -2.86
C ARG A 15 29.31 8.13 -3.12
N ASP A 16 30.24 7.74 -3.99
CA ASP A 16 31.46 8.54 -4.27
C ASP A 16 31.18 9.69 -5.26
N ARG A 17 30.13 9.63 -6.09
CA ARG A 17 29.98 10.55 -7.23
C ARG A 17 28.61 11.21 -7.37
N ALA A 18 27.57 10.70 -6.73
CA ALA A 18 26.23 11.23 -6.94
C ALA A 18 26.01 12.52 -6.16
N ASN A 19 25.52 13.55 -6.84
CA ASN A 19 25.07 14.80 -6.23
C ASN A 19 23.61 14.75 -5.79
N ILE A 20 22.83 13.86 -6.39
CA ILE A 20 21.41 13.58 -6.05
C ILE A 20 21.28 12.08 -5.86
N ILE A 21 20.75 11.69 -4.70
CA ILE A 21 20.50 10.29 -4.35
C ILE A 21 18.99 10.10 -4.20
N LEU A 22 18.40 9.27 -5.06
CA LEU A 22 17.04 8.80 -4.91
C LEU A 22 17.08 7.53 -4.06
N THR A 23 16.39 7.54 -2.94
CA THR A 23 16.35 6.42 -1.99
C THR A 23 14.95 6.25 -1.42
N ASN A 24 14.74 5.20 -0.65
CA ASN A 24 13.48 4.94 0.05
C ASN A 24 13.67 4.98 1.59
N PRO A 25 12.58 5.13 2.34
CA PRO A 25 12.62 5.19 3.80
C PRO A 25 13.32 4.00 4.46
N GLU A 26 13.11 2.80 3.93
CA GLU A 26 13.69 1.55 4.46
C GLU A 26 15.21 1.54 4.31
N MET A 27 15.72 2.02 3.17
CA MET A 27 17.16 2.14 2.92
C MET A 27 17.79 3.21 3.82
N LEU A 28 17.11 4.33 4.02
CA LEU A 28 17.56 5.38 4.94
C LEU A 28 17.64 4.82 6.37
N ASN A 29 16.54 4.20 6.85
CA ASN A 29 16.43 3.65 8.20
C ASN A 29 17.43 2.51 8.47
N GLY A 30 17.52 1.52 7.58
CA GLY A 30 18.23 0.26 7.81
C GLY A 30 19.66 0.22 7.27
N THR A 31 20.05 1.17 6.41
CA THR A 31 21.39 1.15 5.78
C THR A 31 22.15 2.44 5.93
N MET A 32 21.55 3.58 5.58
CA MET A 32 22.31 4.84 5.50
C MET A 32 22.61 5.41 6.89
N LEU A 33 21.60 5.56 7.75
CA LEU A 33 21.75 6.07 9.11
C LEU A 33 22.67 5.18 9.97
N PRO A 34 22.51 3.83 9.97
CA PRO A 34 23.38 2.94 10.72
C PRO A 34 24.84 3.00 10.32
N ASN A 35 25.09 3.29 9.08
CA ASN A 35 26.44 3.33 8.52
C ASN A 35 26.92 4.75 8.24
N HIS A 36 26.35 5.75 8.92
CA HIS A 36 26.63 7.16 8.67
C HIS A 36 28.14 7.51 8.70
N SER A 37 28.94 6.80 9.49
CA SER A 37 30.40 7.01 9.61
C SER A 37 31.25 6.07 8.75
N LYS A 38 30.62 5.24 7.88
CA LYS A 38 31.27 4.21 7.08
C LYS A 38 30.86 4.32 5.62
N TYR A 39 31.62 3.66 4.76
CA TYR A 39 31.32 3.46 3.34
C TYR A 39 31.13 4.75 2.52
N GLY A 40 31.53 5.92 3.00
CA GLY A 40 31.36 7.22 2.33
C GLY A 40 30.03 7.91 2.64
N PHE A 41 29.21 7.40 3.57
CA PHE A 41 28.00 8.09 4.01
C PHE A 41 28.31 9.34 4.84
N ASP A 42 29.42 9.37 5.55
CA ASP A 42 29.96 10.56 6.24
C ASP A 42 30.11 11.75 5.29
N PHE A 43 30.62 11.52 4.08
CA PHE A 43 30.69 12.55 3.05
C PHE A 43 29.30 13.01 2.60
N ILE A 44 28.34 12.09 2.42
CA ILE A 44 26.98 12.45 2.03
C ILE A 44 26.31 13.29 3.11
N PHE A 45 26.34 12.86 4.38
CA PHE A 45 25.67 13.57 5.46
C PHE A 45 26.34 14.91 5.79
N SER A 46 27.66 15.03 5.69
CA SER A 46 28.36 16.31 5.90
C SER A 46 28.12 17.33 4.79
N ASN A 47 27.72 16.89 3.59
CA ASN A 47 27.42 17.75 2.45
C ASN A 47 25.94 17.84 2.11
N LEU A 48 25.06 17.29 2.94
CA LEU A 48 23.62 17.25 2.71
C LEU A 48 23.01 18.66 2.79
N LYS A 49 22.50 19.14 1.67
CA LYS A 49 21.86 20.47 1.57
C LYS A 49 20.35 20.42 1.51
N TYR A 50 19.81 19.40 0.86
CA TYR A 50 18.38 19.27 0.65
C TYR A 50 17.93 17.82 0.93
N VAL A 51 16.80 17.71 1.62
CA VAL A 51 16.04 16.46 1.75
C VAL A 51 14.70 16.69 1.08
N VAL A 52 14.41 15.92 0.03
CA VAL A 52 13.15 16.01 -0.70
C VAL A 52 12.28 14.83 -0.31
N LEU A 53 11.12 15.12 0.26
CA LEU A 53 10.10 14.13 0.62
C LEU A 53 8.97 14.21 -0.40
N ASP A 54 8.97 13.28 -1.33
CA ASP A 54 7.95 13.17 -2.35
C ASP A 54 6.76 12.33 -1.85
N GLU A 55 5.56 12.62 -2.39
CA GLU A 55 4.30 11.94 -2.05
C GLU A 55 4.04 11.90 -0.52
N MET A 56 4.25 13.05 0.15
CA MET A 56 4.19 13.16 1.62
C MET A 56 2.85 12.68 2.20
N HIS A 57 1.75 12.78 1.48
CA HIS A 57 0.43 12.30 1.91
C HIS A 57 0.37 10.78 2.17
N THR A 58 1.35 10.02 1.69
CA THR A 58 1.46 8.58 1.98
C THR A 58 2.00 8.29 3.37
N TYR A 59 2.69 9.26 3.98
CA TYR A 59 3.27 9.14 5.32
C TYR A 59 2.23 9.48 6.38
N ARG A 60 1.31 8.56 6.62
CA ARG A 60 0.23 8.66 7.60
C ARG A 60 0.20 7.45 8.53
N GLY A 61 -0.49 7.57 9.66
CA GLY A 61 -0.58 6.51 10.67
C GLY A 61 0.80 6.07 11.18
N ALA A 62 0.97 4.78 11.43
CA ALA A 62 2.21 4.21 11.96
C ALA A 62 3.42 4.47 11.05
N PHE A 63 3.25 4.34 9.72
CA PHE A 63 4.33 4.58 8.78
C PHE A 63 4.84 6.03 8.83
N GLY A 64 3.93 7.02 8.88
CA GLY A 64 4.31 8.43 9.04
C GLY A 64 4.95 8.72 10.39
N SER A 65 4.49 8.09 11.45
CA SER A 65 5.08 8.18 12.79
C SER A 65 6.50 7.62 12.83
N HIS A 66 6.75 6.48 12.19
CA HIS A 66 8.11 5.97 12.00
C HIS A 66 8.98 6.92 11.19
N MET A 67 8.45 7.50 10.09
CA MET A 67 9.21 8.39 9.23
C MET A 67 9.62 9.67 9.96
N ALA A 68 8.75 10.25 10.78
CA ALA A 68 9.10 11.39 11.63
C ALA A 68 10.28 11.05 12.54
N ASN A 69 10.28 9.88 13.15
CA ASN A 69 11.41 9.42 14.00
C ASN A 69 12.68 9.12 13.20
N VAL A 70 12.57 8.63 11.96
CA VAL A 70 13.74 8.53 11.04
C VAL A 70 14.36 9.90 10.80
N PHE A 71 13.54 10.95 10.60
CA PHE A 71 14.05 12.31 10.41
C PHE A 71 14.60 12.93 11.70
N ARG A 72 14.07 12.60 12.87
CA ARG A 72 14.70 12.94 14.16
C ARG A 72 16.13 12.37 14.25
N ARG A 73 16.34 11.12 13.85
CA ARG A 73 17.65 10.47 13.78
C ARG A 73 18.54 11.11 12.71
N LEU A 74 18.01 11.39 11.52
CA LEU A 74 18.72 12.07 10.46
C LEU A 74 19.21 13.46 10.91
N SER A 75 18.37 14.24 11.59
CA SER A 75 18.76 15.56 12.10
C SER A 75 19.91 15.50 13.11
N ARG A 76 19.94 14.48 13.98
CA ARG A 76 21.07 14.24 14.90
C ARG A 76 22.37 13.95 14.14
N ILE A 77 22.31 13.11 13.11
CA ILE A 77 23.48 12.75 12.31
C ILE A 77 23.98 13.96 11.51
N THR A 78 23.09 14.71 10.87
CA THR A 78 23.48 15.92 10.12
C THR A 78 24.07 16.99 11.03
N GLU A 79 23.50 17.21 12.22
CA GLU A 79 24.04 18.11 13.22
C GLU A 79 25.44 17.67 13.69
N TYR A 80 25.68 16.39 13.92
CA TYR A 80 27.01 15.84 14.24
C TYR A 80 28.05 16.16 13.14
N TYR A 81 27.63 16.16 11.87
CA TYR A 81 28.45 16.55 10.72
C TYR A 81 28.41 18.04 10.37
N HIS A 82 27.79 18.88 11.21
CA HIS A 82 27.63 20.34 11.01
C HIS A 82 26.89 20.70 9.72
N ALA A 83 26.02 19.82 9.21
CA ALA A 83 25.16 20.07 8.08
C ALA A 83 23.75 20.45 8.55
N VAL A 84 23.14 21.44 7.85
CA VAL A 84 21.77 21.91 8.11
C VAL A 84 20.98 21.79 6.82
N PRO A 85 20.36 20.62 6.54
CA PRO A 85 19.61 20.42 5.32
C PRO A 85 18.27 21.15 5.33
N HIS A 86 17.87 21.66 4.17
CA HIS A 86 16.54 22.20 3.92
C HIS A 86 15.61 21.07 3.47
N PHE A 87 14.43 21.00 4.06
CA PHE A 87 13.42 20.05 3.66
C PHE A 87 12.46 20.65 2.62
N LEU A 88 12.20 19.89 1.57
CA LEU A 88 11.23 20.19 0.53
C LEU A 88 10.23 19.04 0.47
N CYS A 89 8.94 19.32 0.60
CA CYS A 89 7.90 18.30 0.58
C CYS A 89 6.96 18.52 -0.61
N SER A 90 6.65 17.46 -1.35
CA SER A 90 5.56 17.44 -2.31
C SER A 90 4.45 16.53 -1.82
N SER A 91 3.20 16.88 -2.13
CA SER A 91 2.04 16.12 -1.70
C SER A 91 0.91 16.25 -2.72
N ALA A 92 0.15 15.15 -2.90
CA ALA A 92 -1.19 15.27 -3.45
C ALA A 92 -2.12 15.99 -2.46
N THR A 93 -3.37 16.19 -2.86
CA THR A 93 -4.37 16.92 -2.06
C THR A 93 -4.67 16.18 -0.75
N ILE A 94 -4.35 16.83 0.37
CA ILE A 94 -4.74 16.48 1.74
C ILE A 94 -5.20 17.74 2.46
N ALA A 95 -5.98 17.58 3.53
CA ALA A 95 -6.55 18.73 4.24
C ALA A 95 -5.51 19.54 5.05
N ASN A 96 -4.45 18.88 5.54
CA ASN A 96 -3.48 19.45 6.47
C ASN A 96 -2.00 19.29 6.03
N PRO A 97 -1.60 19.73 4.82
CA PRO A 97 -0.26 19.48 4.30
C PRO A 97 0.86 20.13 5.12
N VAL A 98 0.65 21.35 5.62
CA VAL A 98 1.65 22.08 6.42
C VAL A 98 1.85 21.39 7.76
N GLU A 99 0.76 21.13 8.49
CA GLU A 99 0.82 20.43 9.77
C GLU A 99 1.53 19.08 9.67
N LEU A 100 1.21 18.30 8.62
CA LEU A 100 1.85 17.01 8.39
C LEU A 100 3.35 17.16 8.13
N ALA A 101 3.76 18.11 7.28
CA ALA A 101 5.17 18.40 6.99
C ALA A 101 5.94 18.80 8.26
N GLU A 102 5.35 19.67 9.07
CA GLU A 102 5.94 20.12 10.34
C GLU A 102 6.11 18.97 11.33
N LYS A 103 5.09 18.12 11.46
CA LYS A 103 5.18 16.93 12.34
C LYS A 103 6.19 15.89 11.86
N ILE A 104 6.30 15.68 10.54
CA ILE A 104 7.26 14.70 9.99
C ILE A 104 8.69 15.23 10.07
N CYS A 105 8.92 16.49 9.70
CA CYS A 105 10.27 17.04 9.54
C CYS A 105 10.78 17.78 10.80
N GLY A 106 9.91 18.09 11.75
CA GLY A 106 10.26 18.77 12.99
C GLY A 106 10.65 20.25 12.83
N GLN A 107 10.20 20.91 11.78
CA GLN A 107 10.51 22.32 11.49
C GLN A 107 9.32 23.02 10.78
N PRO A 108 9.22 24.35 10.84
CA PRO A 108 8.12 25.10 10.20
C PRO A 108 8.21 25.05 8.67
N PHE A 109 7.04 25.06 8.02
CA PHE A 109 6.91 25.03 6.56
C PHE A 109 6.04 26.15 6.02
N ALA A 110 6.41 26.66 4.84
CA ALA A 110 5.56 27.48 4.00
C ALA A 110 4.96 26.63 2.88
N SER A 111 3.68 26.86 2.54
CA SER A 111 3.01 26.13 1.47
C SER A 111 2.94 26.92 0.17
N VAL A 112 3.11 26.21 -0.95
CA VAL A 112 2.85 26.73 -2.30
C VAL A 112 1.69 25.90 -2.86
N THR A 113 0.50 26.52 -2.95
CA THR A 113 -0.75 25.85 -3.33
C THR A 113 -1.30 26.28 -4.68
N LYS A 114 -0.73 27.32 -5.29
CA LYS A 114 -1.17 27.81 -6.62
C LYS A 114 -0.60 26.89 -7.68
N ASP A 115 -1.47 26.07 -8.25
CA ASP A 115 -1.14 25.20 -9.38
C ASP A 115 -1.19 26.03 -10.67
N GLY A 116 -0.05 26.11 -11.36
CA GLY A 116 0.09 26.75 -12.69
C GLY A 116 0.12 25.75 -13.84
N SER A 117 -0.11 24.46 -13.58
CA SER A 117 -0.11 23.43 -14.61
C SER A 117 -1.35 23.51 -15.51
N ALA A 118 -1.19 23.14 -16.78
CA ALA A 118 -2.33 23.04 -17.69
C ALA A 118 -3.21 21.85 -17.30
N ALA A 119 -4.47 22.12 -16.98
CA ALA A 119 -5.47 21.09 -16.70
C ALA A 119 -6.16 20.65 -18.00
N SER A 120 -6.33 19.35 -18.19
CA SER A 120 -7.21 18.79 -19.23
C SER A 120 -8.65 18.74 -18.73
N GLU A 121 -9.61 18.77 -19.66
CA GLU A 121 -11.00 18.52 -19.35
C GLU A 121 -11.17 17.11 -18.80
N ARG A 122 -11.87 16.97 -17.67
CA ARG A 122 -12.08 15.71 -16.99
C ARG A 122 -13.55 15.42 -16.83
N ASN A 123 -14.02 14.33 -17.43
CA ASN A 123 -15.37 13.85 -17.28
C ASN A 123 -15.42 12.76 -16.20
N TYR A 124 -16.41 12.80 -15.33
CA TYR A 124 -16.64 11.82 -14.29
C TYR A 124 -18.01 11.18 -14.48
N LEU A 125 -18.04 9.85 -14.59
CA LEU A 125 -19.25 9.06 -14.77
C LEU A 125 -19.42 8.12 -13.57
N LEU A 126 -20.44 8.38 -12.76
CA LEU A 126 -20.83 7.52 -11.65
C LEU A 126 -21.82 6.48 -12.16
N ILE A 127 -21.44 5.22 -12.11
CA ILE A 127 -22.25 4.11 -12.64
C ILE A 127 -22.89 3.35 -11.48
N GLN A 128 -24.21 3.39 -11.42
CA GLN A 128 -24.99 2.55 -10.52
C GLN A 128 -25.25 1.20 -11.20
N PRO A 129 -24.74 0.07 -10.66
CA PRO A 129 -25.05 -1.24 -11.22
C PRO A 129 -26.54 -1.51 -11.33
N PRO A 130 -27.02 -2.18 -12.40
CA PRO A 130 -28.44 -2.46 -12.59
C PRO A 130 -28.98 -3.37 -11.49
N LYS A 131 -30.25 -3.19 -11.18
CA LYS A 131 -30.99 -4.06 -10.25
C LYS A 131 -31.28 -5.39 -10.90
N ILE A 132 -31.01 -6.49 -10.20
CA ILE A 132 -31.40 -7.82 -10.63
C ILE A 132 -32.79 -8.09 -10.10
N SER A 133 -33.74 -8.34 -11.01
CA SER A 133 -35.11 -8.73 -10.68
C SER A 133 -35.38 -10.15 -11.20
N GLY A 134 -35.98 -11.01 -10.36
CA GLY A 134 -36.41 -12.34 -10.77
C GLY A 134 -37.66 -12.32 -11.64
N LYS A 135 -38.09 -13.50 -12.12
CA LYS A 135 -39.30 -13.67 -12.94
C LYS A 135 -40.55 -13.11 -12.27
N ASP A 136 -40.59 -13.03 -10.94
CA ASP A 136 -41.72 -12.53 -10.15
C ASP A 136 -41.63 -11.03 -9.83
N GLN A 137 -40.76 -10.27 -10.51
CA GLN A 137 -40.43 -8.85 -10.23
C GLN A 137 -39.94 -8.55 -8.81
N GLN A 138 -39.56 -9.57 -8.05
CA GLN A 138 -38.93 -9.36 -6.76
C GLN A 138 -37.46 -8.89 -6.94
N TYR A 139 -37.08 -7.93 -6.11
CA TYR A 139 -35.72 -7.41 -6.07
C TYR A 139 -34.79 -8.42 -5.40
N TYR A 140 -33.77 -8.91 -6.11
CA TYR A 140 -32.79 -9.87 -5.60
C TYR A 140 -31.41 -9.24 -5.31
N GLY A 141 -31.24 -7.95 -5.59
CA GLY A 141 -29.98 -7.23 -5.39
C GLY A 141 -29.55 -6.41 -6.60
N GLN A 142 -28.31 -6.01 -6.61
CA GLN A 142 -27.67 -5.32 -7.74
C GLN A 142 -26.67 -6.25 -8.42
N GLU A 143 -26.40 -6.00 -9.69
CA GLU A 143 -25.31 -6.66 -10.40
C GLU A 143 -23.97 -6.35 -9.72
N SER A 144 -23.06 -7.33 -9.75
CA SER A 144 -21.72 -7.15 -9.16
C SER A 144 -20.92 -6.08 -9.90
N ILE A 145 -20.23 -5.21 -9.15
CA ILE A 145 -19.31 -4.22 -9.73
C ILE A 145 -18.22 -4.86 -10.59
N VAL A 146 -17.83 -6.09 -10.29
CA VAL A 146 -16.88 -6.88 -11.09
C VAL A 146 -17.46 -7.23 -12.45
N SER A 147 -18.73 -7.71 -12.48
CA SER A 147 -19.44 -8.04 -13.73
C SER A 147 -19.63 -6.79 -14.60
N VAL A 148 -20.04 -5.66 -13.99
CA VAL A 148 -20.21 -4.39 -14.70
C VAL A 148 -18.87 -3.91 -15.28
N ALA A 149 -17.78 -3.98 -14.50
CA ALA A 149 -16.45 -3.66 -15.00
C ALA A 149 -16.07 -4.55 -16.19
N ALA A 150 -16.25 -5.88 -16.07
CA ALA A 150 -15.98 -6.83 -17.14
C ALA A 150 -16.84 -6.66 -18.40
N GLN A 151 -17.94 -5.89 -18.33
CA GLN A 151 -18.71 -5.47 -19.51
C GLN A 151 -18.18 -4.19 -20.14
N ILE A 152 -17.66 -3.25 -19.33
CA ILE A 152 -17.16 -1.96 -19.80
C ILE A 152 -15.77 -2.10 -20.43
N LEU A 153 -14.86 -2.88 -19.82
CA LEU A 153 -13.48 -2.96 -20.25
C LEU A 153 -13.29 -3.46 -21.69
N PRO A 154 -13.99 -4.51 -22.18
CA PRO A 154 -13.93 -4.90 -23.59
C PRO A 154 -14.38 -3.79 -24.55
N GLN A 155 -15.39 -3.00 -24.19
CA GLN A 155 -15.87 -1.89 -25.03
C GLN A 155 -14.82 -0.78 -25.15
N LEU A 156 -14.10 -0.46 -24.07
CA LEU A 156 -12.96 0.48 -24.10
C LEU A 156 -11.84 -0.04 -24.99
N MET A 157 -11.57 -1.35 -24.94
CA MET A 157 -10.56 -1.98 -25.81
C MET A 157 -10.95 -1.90 -27.28
N GLU A 158 -12.21 -2.16 -27.61
CA GLU A 158 -12.73 -2.03 -28.98
C GLU A 158 -12.60 -0.60 -29.52
N GLN A 159 -12.79 0.40 -28.65
CA GLN A 159 -12.57 1.82 -28.97
C GLN A 159 -11.10 2.22 -29.03
N ARG A 160 -10.17 1.28 -28.79
CA ARG A 160 -8.73 1.52 -28.70
C ARG A 160 -8.34 2.58 -27.65
N GLU A 161 -9.16 2.74 -26.61
CA GLU A 161 -8.85 3.62 -25.49
C GLU A 161 -7.86 2.96 -24.53
N SER A 162 -6.80 3.66 -24.19
CA SER A 162 -5.89 3.22 -23.15
C SER A 162 -6.48 3.50 -21.77
N PHE A 163 -6.53 2.48 -20.91
CA PHE A 163 -7.19 2.61 -19.60
C PHE A 163 -6.44 1.95 -18.44
N LEU A 164 -6.76 2.46 -17.24
CA LEU A 164 -6.44 1.83 -15.97
C LEU A 164 -7.72 1.53 -15.20
N ALA A 165 -7.91 0.27 -14.84
CA ALA A 165 -8.98 -0.15 -13.95
C ALA A 165 -8.42 -0.41 -12.54
N PHE A 166 -9.03 0.18 -11.50
CA PHE A 166 -8.60 0.04 -10.12
C PHE A 166 -9.60 -0.79 -9.33
N ALA A 167 -9.12 -1.87 -8.71
CA ALA A 167 -9.92 -2.75 -7.87
C ALA A 167 -9.42 -2.73 -6.42
N LYS A 168 -10.34 -2.89 -5.46
CA LYS A 168 -10.05 -2.77 -4.01
C LYS A 168 -9.15 -3.89 -3.45
N SER A 169 -9.03 -5.01 -4.13
CA SER A 169 -8.23 -6.15 -3.66
C SER A 169 -7.50 -6.85 -4.79
N ARG A 170 -6.37 -7.51 -4.46
CA ARG A 170 -5.61 -8.35 -5.41
C ARG A 170 -6.49 -9.39 -6.07
N LYS A 171 -7.40 -9.98 -5.31
CA LYS A 171 -8.36 -10.96 -5.81
C LYS A 171 -9.32 -10.37 -6.83
N ASN A 172 -9.89 -9.19 -6.55
CA ASN A 172 -10.80 -8.54 -7.49
C ASN A 172 -10.09 -8.17 -8.79
N VAL A 173 -8.79 -7.80 -8.75
CA VAL A 173 -7.97 -7.61 -9.96
C VAL A 173 -8.02 -8.86 -10.83
N GLU A 174 -7.73 -10.03 -10.25
CA GLU A 174 -7.66 -11.29 -10.99
C GLU A 174 -9.04 -11.73 -11.50
N VAL A 175 -10.08 -11.55 -10.70
CA VAL A 175 -11.46 -11.91 -11.12
C VAL A 175 -11.92 -11.02 -12.28
N VAL A 176 -11.72 -9.70 -12.18
CA VAL A 176 -12.06 -8.76 -13.27
C VAL A 176 -11.26 -9.09 -14.52
N LEU A 177 -9.94 -9.34 -14.38
CA LEU A 177 -9.08 -9.71 -15.50
C LEU A 177 -9.58 -10.98 -16.19
N LYS A 178 -9.84 -12.02 -15.42
CA LYS A 178 -10.35 -13.29 -15.94
C LYS A 178 -11.70 -13.13 -16.63
N GLU A 179 -12.69 -12.50 -15.98
CA GLU A 179 -14.00 -12.30 -16.59
C GLU A 179 -13.95 -11.44 -17.85
N THR A 180 -13.04 -10.45 -17.89
CA THR A 180 -12.83 -9.62 -19.08
C THR A 180 -12.23 -10.43 -20.22
N ARG A 181 -11.20 -11.24 -19.95
CA ARG A 181 -10.57 -12.14 -20.94
C ARG A 181 -11.56 -13.17 -21.46
N ASP A 182 -12.31 -13.84 -20.57
CA ASP A 182 -13.32 -14.82 -20.94
C ASP A 182 -14.42 -14.22 -21.88
N ARG A 183 -14.79 -12.96 -21.65
CA ARG A 183 -15.75 -12.24 -22.53
C ARG A 183 -15.16 -11.89 -23.88
N LEU A 184 -13.89 -11.46 -23.93
CA LEU A 184 -13.19 -11.19 -25.19
C LEU A 184 -13.04 -12.47 -26.02
N ASP A 185 -12.65 -13.58 -25.39
CA ASP A 185 -12.45 -14.86 -26.04
C ASP A 185 -13.79 -15.48 -26.52
N ALA A 186 -14.90 -15.21 -25.80
CA ALA A 186 -16.25 -15.65 -26.20
C ALA A 186 -16.87 -14.81 -27.33
N ALA A 187 -16.38 -13.57 -27.54
CA ALA A 187 -16.94 -12.63 -28.53
C ALA A 187 -16.60 -12.94 -29.98
N ASP A 188 -15.98 -14.07 -30.25
CA ASP A 188 -15.50 -14.67 -31.50
C ASP A 188 -15.77 -13.87 -32.80
N PHE A 189 -14.72 -13.58 -33.57
CA PHE A 189 -14.69 -13.05 -34.96
C PHE A 189 -15.14 -11.60 -35.23
N LEU A 190 -15.66 -10.86 -34.27
CA LEU A 190 -16.13 -9.48 -34.51
C LEU A 190 -15.21 -8.40 -33.91
N THR A 191 -14.25 -8.77 -33.05
CA THR A 191 -13.40 -7.82 -32.36
C THR A 191 -11.98 -7.77 -32.95
N THR A 192 -11.43 -6.57 -33.10
CA THR A 192 -10.03 -6.35 -33.49
C THR A 192 -9.07 -6.37 -32.31
N VAL A 193 -9.55 -6.73 -31.10
CA VAL A 193 -8.81 -6.77 -29.84
C VAL A 193 -8.81 -8.19 -29.29
N THR A 194 -7.74 -8.52 -28.59
CA THR A 194 -7.48 -9.87 -28.08
C THR A 194 -7.28 -9.84 -26.57
N SER A 195 -7.52 -10.95 -25.90
CA SER A 195 -7.45 -11.07 -24.43
C SER A 195 -6.02 -10.87 -23.87
N ASP A 196 -4.99 -10.97 -24.69
CA ASP A 196 -3.59 -10.69 -24.32
C ASP A 196 -3.25 -9.18 -24.28
N GLN A 197 -4.13 -8.31 -24.78
CA GLN A 197 -3.96 -6.86 -24.72
C GLN A 197 -4.44 -6.21 -23.39
N ILE A 198 -4.86 -7.02 -22.43
CA ILE A 198 -5.15 -6.59 -21.07
C ILE A 198 -4.36 -7.43 -20.06
N SER A 199 -3.79 -6.80 -19.04
CA SER A 199 -3.03 -7.49 -18.01
C SER A 199 -3.42 -7.02 -16.61
N GLY A 200 -3.10 -7.85 -15.60
CA GLY A 200 -3.16 -7.47 -14.20
C GLY A 200 -1.90 -6.72 -13.78
N TYR A 201 -2.00 -5.90 -12.73
CA TYR A 201 -0.84 -5.28 -12.09
C TYR A 201 -1.08 -5.13 -10.58
N ARG A 202 -0.33 -5.87 -9.76
CA ARG A 202 -0.53 -5.85 -8.31
C ARG A 202 0.72 -6.22 -7.52
N GLY A 203 0.72 -5.92 -6.24
CA GLY A 203 1.70 -6.47 -5.31
C GLY A 203 1.58 -8.01 -5.28
N GLY A 204 2.72 -8.71 -5.31
CA GLY A 204 2.78 -10.17 -5.44
C GLY A 204 3.23 -10.65 -6.82
N TYR A 205 3.21 -9.79 -7.83
CA TYR A 205 3.96 -10.02 -9.07
C TYR A 205 5.45 -9.75 -8.83
N THR A 206 6.30 -10.53 -9.47
CA THR A 206 7.75 -10.33 -9.37
C THR A 206 8.17 -8.97 -9.94
N PRO A 207 9.31 -8.40 -9.51
CA PRO A 207 9.82 -7.15 -10.10
C PRO A 207 10.01 -7.22 -11.62
N ILE A 208 10.38 -8.40 -12.16
CA ILE A 208 10.57 -8.61 -13.59
C ILE A 208 9.22 -8.55 -14.31
N GLU A 209 8.21 -9.26 -13.82
CA GLU A 209 6.86 -9.23 -14.41
C GLU A 209 6.30 -7.82 -14.44
N ARG A 210 6.37 -7.10 -13.31
CA ARG A 210 5.88 -5.70 -13.23
C ARG A 210 6.56 -4.81 -14.25
N LYS A 211 7.89 -4.88 -14.36
CA LYS A 211 8.66 -4.09 -15.32
C LYS A 211 8.33 -4.44 -16.78
N THR A 212 8.04 -5.70 -17.07
CA THR A 212 7.60 -6.15 -18.39
C THR A 212 6.25 -5.55 -18.74
N ILE A 213 5.28 -5.62 -17.83
CA ILE A 213 3.93 -5.06 -18.02
C ILE A 213 3.98 -3.54 -18.23
N GLU A 214 4.77 -2.83 -17.41
CA GLU A 214 4.99 -1.38 -17.57
C GLU A 214 5.52 -1.04 -18.97
N GLN A 215 6.52 -1.78 -19.46
CA GLN A 215 7.08 -1.57 -20.79
C GLN A 215 6.08 -1.87 -21.90
N GLN A 216 5.28 -2.92 -21.77
CA GLN A 216 4.25 -3.27 -22.75
C GLN A 216 3.17 -2.18 -22.81
N MET A 217 2.77 -1.62 -21.67
CA MET A 217 1.81 -0.51 -21.61
C MET A 217 2.36 0.75 -22.30
N ILE A 218 3.63 1.11 -22.03
CA ILE A 218 4.30 2.28 -22.64
C ILE A 218 4.40 2.11 -24.16
N ARG A 219 4.66 0.89 -24.66
CA ARG A 219 4.76 0.61 -26.11
C ARG A 219 3.41 0.56 -26.82
N GLY A 220 2.31 0.45 -26.06
CA GLY A 220 0.97 0.24 -26.61
C GLY A 220 0.66 -1.21 -27.01
N ASP A 221 1.49 -2.17 -26.57
CA ASP A 221 1.22 -3.60 -26.71
C ASP A 221 0.00 -4.00 -25.87
N LEU A 222 -0.18 -3.34 -24.71
CA LEU A 222 -1.37 -3.43 -23.86
C LEU A 222 -2.25 -2.20 -24.05
N LEU A 223 -3.56 -2.40 -24.10
CA LEU A 223 -4.57 -1.35 -24.09
C LEU A 223 -5.02 -1.02 -22.67
N GLY A 224 -5.01 -1.98 -21.76
CA GLY A 224 -5.49 -1.76 -20.41
C GLY A 224 -4.77 -2.56 -19.33
N LEU A 225 -4.77 -2.00 -18.13
CA LEU A 225 -4.31 -2.67 -16.92
C LEU A 225 -5.42 -2.69 -15.87
N VAL A 226 -5.59 -3.82 -15.20
CA VAL A 226 -6.40 -3.94 -13.99
C VAL A 226 -5.46 -3.99 -12.80
N SER A 227 -5.56 -3.03 -11.89
CA SER A 227 -4.60 -2.88 -10.79
C SER A 227 -5.30 -2.72 -9.44
N THR A 228 -4.53 -2.94 -8.38
CA THR A 228 -4.85 -2.40 -7.05
C THR A 228 -4.35 -0.94 -6.97
N ASN A 229 -4.27 -0.39 -5.77
CA ASN A 229 -3.60 0.89 -5.52
C ASN A 229 -2.09 0.89 -5.90
N ALA A 230 -1.52 -0.22 -6.37
CA ALA A 230 -0.12 -0.30 -6.79
C ALA A 230 0.24 0.66 -7.94
N LEU A 231 -0.73 1.02 -8.79
CA LEU A 231 -0.57 2.04 -9.86
C LEU A 231 -1.14 3.41 -9.47
N GLU A 232 -1.51 3.62 -8.21
CA GLU A 232 -1.96 4.91 -7.70
C GLU A 232 -0.83 5.92 -7.62
N LEU A 233 0.40 5.48 -7.35
CA LEU A 233 1.57 6.33 -7.10
C LEU A 233 2.71 6.08 -8.09
N GLY A 234 3.37 7.18 -8.48
CA GLY A 234 4.77 7.27 -8.94
C GLY A 234 5.19 6.55 -10.23
N ILE A 235 4.42 5.62 -10.78
CA ILE A 235 4.84 4.85 -11.97
C ILE A 235 4.39 5.55 -13.24
N ASP A 236 5.32 5.77 -14.17
CA ASP A 236 5.02 6.24 -15.52
C ASP A 236 4.67 5.04 -16.42
N ILE A 237 3.42 5.00 -16.86
CA ILE A 237 2.86 3.96 -17.73
C ILE A 237 2.35 4.51 -19.06
N GLY A 238 2.80 5.71 -19.41
CA GLY A 238 2.41 6.37 -20.64
C GLY A 238 1.10 7.16 -20.54
N SER A 239 0.52 7.49 -21.69
CA SER A 239 -0.68 8.33 -21.78
C SER A 239 -1.94 7.47 -21.61
N ILE A 240 -2.68 7.73 -20.55
CA ILE A 240 -3.95 7.07 -20.22
C ILE A 240 -5.11 8.02 -20.52
N GLY A 241 -6.09 7.54 -21.30
CA GLY A 241 -7.30 8.28 -21.64
C GLY A 241 -8.43 8.06 -20.64
N VAL A 242 -8.49 6.87 -20.04
CA VAL A 242 -9.62 6.45 -19.21
C VAL A 242 -9.14 5.83 -17.89
N THR A 243 -9.82 6.17 -16.79
CA THR A 243 -9.74 5.38 -15.55
C THR A 243 -11.08 4.75 -15.19
N VAL A 244 -11.06 3.54 -14.65
CA VAL A 244 -12.25 2.82 -14.19
C VAL A 244 -12.03 2.40 -12.73
N LEU A 245 -12.71 3.05 -11.81
CA LEU A 245 -12.68 2.72 -10.39
C LEU A 245 -13.79 1.72 -10.07
N ILE A 246 -13.42 0.52 -9.63
CA ILE A 246 -14.32 -0.57 -9.30
C ILE A 246 -14.66 -0.50 -7.82
N GLY A 247 -15.63 0.33 -7.48
CA GLY A 247 -15.98 0.78 -6.15
C GLY A 247 -15.14 1.96 -5.67
N TYR A 248 -15.67 2.75 -4.75
CA TYR A 248 -14.97 3.87 -4.13
C TYR A 248 -13.70 3.39 -3.40
N PRO A 249 -12.53 4.01 -3.63
CA PRO A 249 -11.24 3.49 -3.10
C PRO A 249 -11.05 3.67 -1.59
N GLY A 250 -12.03 4.25 -0.90
CA GLY A 250 -12.05 4.41 0.55
C GLY A 250 -11.61 5.80 1.04
N THR A 251 -10.88 6.57 0.25
CA THR A 251 -10.53 7.96 0.54
C THR A 251 -10.66 8.85 -0.69
N ARG A 252 -10.96 10.14 -0.47
CA ARG A 252 -10.95 11.14 -1.55
C ARG A 252 -9.55 11.32 -2.14
N SER A 253 -8.53 11.26 -1.30
CA SER A 253 -7.13 11.34 -1.74
C SER A 253 -6.83 10.24 -2.77
N SER A 254 -7.15 8.97 -2.47
CA SER A 254 -6.99 7.87 -3.43
C SER A 254 -7.84 8.03 -4.68
N PHE A 255 -9.09 8.52 -4.54
CA PHE A 255 -9.94 8.81 -5.69
C PHE A 255 -9.29 9.81 -6.66
N TRP A 256 -8.77 10.93 -6.13
CA TRP A 256 -8.09 11.93 -6.94
C TRP A 256 -6.78 11.44 -7.55
N GLN A 257 -6.04 10.61 -6.85
CA GLN A 257 -4.79 10.02 -7.36
C GLN A 257 -5.05 9.01 -8.47
N GLN A 258 -6.04 8.13 -8.30
CA GLN A 258 -6.42 7.14 -9.31
C GLN A 258 -6.98 7.80 -10.56
N THR A 259 -7.92 8.75 -10.42
CA THR A 259 -8.47 9.51 -11.55
C THR A 259 -7.45 10.44 -12.18
N GLY A 260 -6.48 10.94 -11.40
CA GLY A 260 -5.36 11.75 -11.85
C GLY A 260 -4.35 11.01 -12.75
N ARG A 261 -4.47 9.68 -12.88
CA ARG A 261 -3.68 8.90 -13.84
C ARG A 261 -4.09 9.13 -15.28
N ALA A 262 -5.36 9.46 -15.55
CA ALA A 262 -5.81 9.85 -16.87
C ALA A 262 -5.60 11.35 -17.14
N GLY A 263 -5.48 11.71 -18.43
CA GLY A 263 -5.46 13.10 -18.87
C GLY A 263 -4.16 13.87 -18.67
N ARG A 264 -3.01 13.22 -18.48
CA ARG A 264 -1.70 13.87 -18.34
C ARG A 264 -1.19 14.51 -19.66
N SER A 265 -1.71 14.11 -20.81
CA SER A 265 -1.24 14.51 -22.13
C SER A 265 -2.06 15.63 -22.81
N LYS A 266 -2.72 16.50 -22.08
CA LYS A 266 -3.57 17.63 -22.60
C LYS A 266 -4.82 17.20 -23.40
N LYS A 267 -5.17 15.93 -23.47
CA LYS A 267 -6.44 15.43 -24.03
C LYS A 267 -7.50 15.39 -22.96
N SER A 268 -8.77 15.53 -23.35
CA SER A 268 -9.89 15.20 -22.44
C SER A 268 -9.77 13.77 -21.95
N CYS A 269 -10.18 13.50 -20.72
CA CYS A 269 -10.16 12.16 -20.15
C CYS A 269 -11.50 11.83 -19.50
N THR A 270 -11.78 10.54 -19.39
CA THR A 270 -13.01 10.04 -18.78
C THR A 270 -12.67 9.13 -17.59
N ASN A 271 -13.33 9.38 -16.47
CA ASN A 271 -13.16 8.64 -15.23
C ASN A 271 -14.46 8.00 -14.84
N TYR A 272 -14.49 6.69 -14.78
CA TYR A 272 -15.64 5.90 -14.34
C TYR A 272 -15.48 5.54 -12.87
N LEU A 273 -16.56 5.70 -12.09
CA LEU A 273 -16.70 5.15 -10.75
C LEU A 273 -17.90 4.22 -10.72
N ILE A 274 -17.67 2.92 -10.66
CA ILE A 274 -18.71 1.91 -10.52
C ILE A 274 -19.04 1.78 -9.04
N LEU A 275 -20.25 2.17 -8.65
CA LEU A 275 -20.69 2.23 -7.26
C LEU A 275 -21.05 0.85 -6.72
N ASP A 276 -20.43 0.45 -5.62
CA ASP A 276 -20.72 -0.80 -4.92
C ASP A 276 -22.02 -0.68 -4.09
N HIS A 277 -22.55 -1.80 -3.61
CA HIS A 277 -23.69 -1.84 -2.67
C HIS A 277 -23.32 -1.34 -1.27
N LEU A 278 -22.04 -1.04 -1.01
CA LEU A 278 -21.57 -0.54 0.27
C LEU A 278 -22.16 0.84 0.61
N PRO A 279 -22.45 1.14 1.89
CA PRO A 279 -23.10 2.39 2.30
C PRO A 279 -22.43 3.64 1.77
N MET A 280 -21.08 3.66 1.73
CA MET A 280 -20.32 4.82 1.26
C MET A 280 -20.48 5.04 -0.24
N ASP A 281 -20.42 3.98 -1.04
CA ASP A 281 -20.61 4.05 -2.48
C ASP A 281 -22.03 4.54 -2.81
N GLN A 282 -23.05 4.04 -2.08
CA GLN A 282 -24.43 4.47 -2.24
C GLN A 282 -24.64 5.92 -1.83
N TYR A 283 -23.99 6.38 -0.77
CA TYR A 283 -24.01 7.78 -0.34
C TYR A 283 -23.42 8.71 -1.41
N ILE A 284 -22.27 8.35 -2.00
CA ILE A 284 -21.66 9.10 -3.11
C ILE A 284 -22.59 9.19 -4.32
N GLY A 285 -23.32 8.12 -4.61
CA GLY A 285 -24.31 8.11 -5.70
C GLY A 285 -25.49 9.07 -5.48
N LEU A 286 -25.88 9.29 -4.21
CA LEU A 286 -26.95 10.22 -3.83
C LEU A 286 -26.46 11.66 -3.67
N GLU A 287 -25.26 11.85 -3.13
CA GLU A 287 -24.67 13.12 -2.78
C GLU A 287 -23.26 13.26 -3.41
N PRO A 288 -23.16 13.39 -4.75
CA PRO A 288 -21.86 13.48 -5.44
C PRO A 288 -21.01 14.67 -4.98
N GLY A 289 -21.64 15.76 -4.56
CA GLY A 289 -20.97 16.96 -4.02
C GLY A 289 -20.03 16.64 -2.86
N TRP A 290 -20.37 15.64 -2.04
CA TRP A 290 -19.47 15.17 -1.00
C TRP A 290 -18.09 14.72 -1.55
N LEU A 291 -18.06 14.10 -2.72
CA LEU A 291 -16.80 13.62 -3.33
C LEU A 291 -16.02 14.76 -4.02
N PHE A 292 -16.72 15.67 -4.68
CA PHE A 292 -16.12 16.68 -5.57
C PHE A 292 -15.85 18.03 -4.89
N ASP A 293 -16.70 18.45 -3.95
CA ASP A 293 -16.70 19.82 -3.44
C ASP A 293 -16.03 19.94 -2.05
N GLU A 294 -15.88 18.83 -1.31
CA GLU A 294 -15.28 18.86 0.00
C GLU A 294 -13.77 18.55 -0.03
N SER A 295 -13.06 18.99 1.02
CA SER A 295 -11.64 18.72 1.19
C SER A 295 -11.34 17.23 1.38
N SER A 296 -10.15 16.79 0.97
CA SER A 296 -9.64 15.45 1.25
C SER A 296 -9.45 15.23 2.76
N GLU A 297 -9.15 14.00 3.14
CA GLU A 297 -8.94 13.61 4.52
C GLU A 297 -7.68 14.24 5.12
N HIS A 298 -7.69 14.41 6.44
CA HIS A 298 -6.50 14.75 7.21
C HIS A 298 -5.54 13.56 7.27
N ALA A 299 -4.27 13.81 7.04
CA ALA A 299 -3.23 12.85 7.33
C ALA A 299 -2.80 12.99 8.80
N VAL A 300 -3.00 11.94 9.59
CA VAL A 300 -2.72 11.93 11.03
C VAL A 300 -1.53 11.02 11.30
N ILE A 301 -0.59 11.51 12.12
CA ILE A 301 0.56 10.76 12.64
C ILE A 301 0.69 11.02 14.15
N ASP A 302 1.29 10.07 14.84
CA ASP A 302 1.65 10.15 16.26
C ASP A 302 3.15 9.78 16.41
N PRO A 303 4.06 10.75 16.20
CA PRO A 303 5.52 10.50 16.30
C PRO A 303 5.96 10.12 17.71
N ASP A 304 5.20 10.54 18.71
CA ASP A 304 5.48 10.35 20.13
C ASP A 304 4.80 9.10 20.70
N ASN A 305 4.30 8.20 19.82
CA ASN A 305 3.84 6.89 20.24
C ASN A 305 4.98 6.11 20.90
N LEU A 306 4.82 5.75 22.17
CA LEU A 306 5.87 5.16 23.00
C LEU A 306 6.55 3.96 22.37
N LEU A 307 5.81 3.04 21.72
CA LEU A 307 6.40 1.84 21.11
C LEU A 307 7.23 2.18 19.86
N ILE A 308 6.75 3.13 19.06
CA ILE A 308 7.45 3.62 17.89
C ILE A 308 8.70 4.40 18.32
N GLU A 309 8.55 5.34 19.25
CA GLU A 309 9.65 6.16 19.74
C GLU A 309 10.75 5.30 20.40
N LEU A 310 10.39 4.31 21.23
CA LEU A 310 11.30 3.38 21.87
C LEU A 310 12.18 2.63 20.85
N ALA A 311 11.58 2.14 19.76
CA ALA A 311 12.31 1.46 18.69
C ALA A 311 13.36 2.38 18.05
N HIS A 312 12.99 3.65 17.84
CA HIS A 312 13.88 4.64 17.25
C HIS A 312 14.92 5.21 18.24
N ILE A 313 14.62 5.29 19.53
CA ILE A 313 15.58 5.63 20.58
C ILE A 313 16.72 4.58 20.63
N ARG A 314 16.37 3.28 20.56
CA ARG A 314 17.36 2.20 20.46
C ARG A 314 18.27 2.38 19.24
N ALA A 315 17.68 2.61 18.07
CA ALA A 315 18.44 2.84 16.84
C ALA A 315 19.30 4.10 16.91
N ALA A 316 18.77 5.19 17.46
CA ALA A 316 19.50 6.44 17.68
C ALA A 316 20.70 6.29 18.61
N ALA A 317 20.57 5.49 19.70
CA ALA A 317 21.68 5.19 20.61
C ALA A 317 22.79 4.38 19.94
N ALA A 318 22.44 3.53 18.97
CA ALA A 318 23.41 2.73 18.20
C ALA A 318 24.14 3.54 17.11
N GLU A 319 23.51 4.59 16.60
CA GLU A 319 24.09 5.50 15.60
C GLU A 319 25.07 6.50 16.23
N LEU A 320 24.59 7.23 17.22
CA LEU A 320 25.34 8.21 17.98
C LEU A 320 24.90 8.14 19.45
N PRO A 321 25.85 8.20 20.43
CA PRO A 321 25.45 8.23 21.83
C PRO A 321 24.45 9.35 22.11
N LEU A 322 23.34 9.00 22.76
CA LEU A 322 22.30 9.95 23.17
C LEU A 322 22.78 10.83 24.32
N SER A 323 22.24 12.04 24.41
CA SER A 323 22.37 12.93 25.57
C SER A 323 20.97 13.33 26.08
N LEU A 324 20.88 13.94 27.27
CA LEU A 324 19.61 14.46 27.75
C LEU A 324 19.07 15.62 26.91
N ASP A 325 19.92 16.29 26.10
CA ASP A 325 19.48 17.32 25.16
C ASP A 325 18.61 16.75 24.05
N ASP A 326 18.75 15.45 23.75
CA ASP A 326 17.94 14.76 22.77
C ASP A 326 16.46 14.60 23.19
N ILE A 327 16.08 14.97 24.45
CA ILE A 327 14.67 15.05 24.88
C ILE A 327 13.87 16.01 23.98
N ALA A 328 14.50 17.04 23.44
CA ALA A 328 13.84 17.95 22.48
C ALA A 328 13.35 17.22 21.21
N ARG A 329 13.95 16.08 20.86
CA ARG A 329 13.58 15.26 19.71
C ARG A 329 12.80 14.01 20.08
N PHE A 330 13.09 13.44 21.24
CA PHE A 330 12.48 12.22 21.78
C PHE A 330 11.90 12.56 23.18
N PRO A 331 10.62 13.01 23.23
CA PRO A 331 10.01 13.47 24.49
C PRO A 331 10.07 12.44 25.63
N ASP A 332 9.90 11.16 25.30
CA ASP A 332 9.91 10.07 26.28
C ASP A 332 11.31 9.56 26.66
N LEU A 333 12.37 10.21 26.16
CA LEU A 333 13.75 9.79 26.39
C LEU A 333 14.09 9.66 27.88
N GLY A 334 13.62 10.62 28.67
CA GLY A 334 13.90 10.66 30.11
C GLY A 334 13.37 9.44 30.87
N GLU A 335 12.19 8.94 30.48
CA GLU A 335 11.58 7.75 31.07
C GLU A 335 12.11 6.45 30.44
N THR A 336 12.49 6.50 29.18
CA THR A 336 12.92 5.33 28.40
C THR A 336 14.36 4.92 28.74
N ILE A 337 15.30 5.86 28.94
CA ILE A 337 16.70 5.56 29.24
C ILE A 337 16.88 4.69 30.48
N PRO A 338 16.23 4.96 31.63
CA PRO A 338 16.36 4.09 32.81
C PRO A 338 15.91 2.65 32.53
N VAL A 339 14.87 2.47 31.73
CA VAL A 339 14.35 1.15 31.33
C VAL A 339 15.39 0.42 30.47
N LEU A 340 15.93 1.07 29.43
CA LEU A 340 16.95 0.51 28.56
C LEU A 340 18.26 0.18 29.29
N MET A 341 18.63 0.98 30.29
CA MET A 341 19.77 0.68 31.14
C MET A 341 19.53 -0.56 32.01
N LYS A 342 18.32 -0.70 32.58
CA LYS A 342 17.93 -1.89 33.36
C LYS A 342 17.92 -3.15 32.49
N MET A 343 17.54 -3.04 31.22
CA MET A 343 17.59 -4.12 30.24
C MET A 343 19.00 -4.40 29.70
N GLN A 344 20.00 -3.62 30.11
CA GLN A 344 21.39 -3.67 29.65
C GLN A 344 21.56 -3.40 28.14
N GLU A 345 20.58 -2.81 27.52
CA GLU A 345 20.61 -2.43 26.10
C GLU A 345 21.37 -1.12 25.86
N VAL A 346 21.45 -0.25 26.88
CA VAL A 346 22.16 1.02 26.82
C VAL A 346 23.08 1.15 28.01
N ARG A 347 24.29 1.70 27.79
CA ARG A 347 25.28 2.01 28.85
C ARG A 347 25.55 3.50 28.91
N SER A 348 25.60 4.02 30.15
CA SER A 348 25.98 5.40 30.39
C SER A 348 27.50 5.54 30.48
N GLN A 349 28.06 6.49 29.72
CA GLN A 349 29.45 6.89 29.81
C GLN A 349 29.56 8.41 29.66
N ASN A 350 30.12 9.08 30.68
CA ASN A 350 30.29 10.55 30.68
C ASN A 350 29.02 11.35 30.36
N GLY A 351 27.88 10.94 30.92
CA GLY A 351 26.59 11.60 30.69
C GLY A 351 25.96 11.35 29.29
N ARG A 352 26.58 10.45 28.51
CA ARG A 352 26.02 9.98 27.23
C ARG A 352 25.57 8.53 27.32
N PHE A 353 24.59 8.16 26.53
CA PHE A 353 23.96 6.84 26.54
C PHE A 353 24.19 6.17 25.18
N ALA A 354 25.05 5.13 25.18
CA ALA A 354 25.39 4.39 23.98
C ALA A 354 24.74 3.01 23.97
N TRP A 355 24.40 2.51 22.80
CA TRP A 355 23.91 1.16 22.61
C TRP A 355 24.92 0.11 23.07
N ALA A 356 24.47 -0.87 23.80
CA ALA A 356 25.27 -1.97 24.34
C ALA A 356 24.73 -3.36 23.92
N GLY A 357 23.64 -3.43 23.17
CA GLY A 357 23.08 -4.67 22.63
C GLY A 357 23.94 -5.25 21.50
N GLY A 358 23.70 -6.51 21.14
CA GLY A 358 24.54 -7.23 20.17
C GLY A 358 24.24 -6.86 18.72
N GLU A 359 22.95 -6.82 18.34
CA GLU A 359 22.51 -6.53 16.98
C GLU A 359 22.08 -5.08 16.81
N TYR A 360 22.04 -4.61 15.55
CA TYR A 360 21.65 -3.25 15.27
C TYR A 360 20.11 -3.10 15.32
N PRO A 361 19.55 -2.21 16.16
CA PRO A 361 18.14 -2.21 16.50
C PRO A 361 17.19 -1.86 15.36
N ALA A 362 17.62 -1.11 14.34
CA ALA A 362 16.73 -0.75 13.23
C ALA A 362 16.37 -1.95 12.33
N GLY A 363 17.06 -3.10 12.47
CA GLY A 363 16.67 -4.36 11.85
C GLY A 363 15.53 -5.07 12.56
N ASP A 364 15.23 -4.69 13.81
CA ASP A 364 14.25 -5.38 14.65
C ASP A 364 12.82 -4.95 14.44
N PHE A 365 12.58 -3.85 13.74
CA PHE A 365 11.23 -3.36 13.45
C PHE A 365 11.05 -3.03 11.97
N SER A 366 9.82 -3.20 11.50
CA SER A 366 9.40 -2.77 10.17
C SER A 366 8.65 -1.44 10.28
N MET A 367 8.91 -0.52 9.36
CA MET A 367 8.18 0.75 9.32
C MET A 367 6.78 0.62 8.72
N ARG A 368 6.52 -0.42 7.92
CA ARG A 368 5.25 -0.61 7.19
C ARG A 368 4.43 -1.79 7.66
N ASN A 369 5.09 -2.87 8.08
CA ASN A 369 4.43 -4.12 8.44
C ASN A 369 4.67 -4.42 9.91
N ILE A 370 3.59 -4.77 10.60
CA ILE A 370 3.66 -5.27 11.97
C ILE A 370 4.15 -6.72 11.97
N ASP A 371 3.92 -7.46 10.87
CA ASP A 371 4.25 -8.87 10.75
C ASP A 371 5.58 -9.11 9.99
N LYS A 372 6.49 -9.84 10.64
CA LYS A 372 7.79 -10.28 10.08
C LYS A 372 7.66 -11.60 9.29
N ASN A 373 6.53 -12.28 9.36
CA ASN A 373 6.32 -13.61 8.80
C ASN A 373 5.84 -13.53 7.35
N LYS A 374 6.63 -14.07 6.43
CA LYS A 374 6.24 -14.20 5.02
C LYS A 374 5.98 -15.66 4.69
N TYR A 375 4.91 -15.89 3.95
CA TYR A 375 4.55 -17.18 3.36
C TYR A 375 4.79 -17.15 1.87
N THR A 376 5.34 -18.26 1.34
CA THR A 376 5.61 -18.45 -0.08
C THR A 376 4.67 -19.50 -0.66
N LEU A 377 3.95 -19.17 -1.74
CA LEU A 377 3.14 -20.12 -2.50
C LEU A 377 3.94 -20.67 -3.68
N LEU A 378 4.09 -21.98 -3.74
CA LEU A 378 4.80 -22.69 -4.81
C LEU A 378 3.84 -23.46 -5.69
N ASN A 379 4.11 -23.48 -6.98
CA ASN A 379 3.52 -24.46 -7.88
C ASN A 379 4.19 -25.81 -7.63
N GLN A 380 3.42 -26.79 -7.16
CA GLN A 380 3.93 -28.11 -6.78
C GLN A 380 4.52 -28.91 -7.96
N GLU A 381 4.01 -28.69 -9.17
CA GLU A 381 4.45 -29.42 -10.36
C GLU A 381 5.77 -28.85 -10.92
N THR A 382 5.94 -27.53 -10.88
CA THR A 382 7.10 -26.87 -11.49
C THR A 382 8.15 -26.44 -10.49
N GLY A 383 7.83 -26.41 -9.18
CA GLY A 383 8.67 -25.88 -8.11
C GLY A 383 8.86 -24.36 -8.15
N LYS A 384 8.19 -23.64 -9.06
CA LYS A 384 8.30 -22.18 -9.18
C LYS A 384 7.47 -21.47 -8.12
N THR A 385 7.98 -20.36 -7.62
CA THR A 385 7.23 -19.45 -6.76
C THR A 385 6.13 -18.77 -7.57
N ILE A 386 4.88 -18.87 -7.08
CA ILE A 386 3.74 -18.14 -7.62
C ILE A 386 3.66 -16.76 -6.99
N THR A 387 3.76 -16.67 -5.65
CA THR A 387 3.69 -15.38 -4.93
C THR A 387 4.26 -15.50 -3.53
N GLU A 388 4.53 -14.33 -2.92
CA GLU A 388 4.84 -14.19 -1.50
C GLU A 388 3.87 -13.21 -0.85
N MET A 389 3.50 -13.46 0.42
CA MET A 389 2.57 -12.63 1.17
C MET A 389 2.82 -12.71 2.67
N ASP A 390 2.29 -11.76 3.45
CA ASP A 390 2.32 -11.81 4.90
C ASP A 390 1.41 -12.91 5.47
N GLU A 391 1.58 -13.23 6.76
CA GLU A 391 0.88 -14.31 7.43
C GLU A 391 -0.63 -14.11 7.47
N SER A 392 -1.09 -12.90 7.79
CA SER A 392 -2.53 -12.58 7.84
C SER A 392 -3.20 -12.77 6.47
N GLN A 393 -2.50 -12.36 5.39
CA GLN A 393 -2.97 -12.56 4.04
C GLN A 393 -2.92 -14.05 3.63
N ALA A 394 -1.86 -14.77 4.03
CA ALA A 394 -1.71 -16.19 3.73
C ALA A 394 -2.87 -17.01 4.27
N PHE A 395 -3.28 -16.78 5.49
CA PHE A 395 -4.43 -17.48 6.09
C PHE A 395 -5.75 -17.19 5.38
N ARG A 396 -5.88 -16.04 4.73
CA ARG A 396 -7.08 -15.66 3.97
C ARG A 396 -7.07 -16.12 2.53
N GLU A 397 -5.89 -16.21 1.88
CA GLU A 397 -5.79 -16.40 0.43
C GLU A 397 -5.20 -17.76 0.02
N ILE A 398 -4.31 -18.37 0.84
CA ILE A 398 -3.60 -19.60 0.49
C ILE A 398 -3.76 -20.73 1.53
N HIS A 399 -4.85 -20.73 2.31
CA HIS A 399 -5.21 -21.86 3.18
C HIS A 399 -5.47 -23.13 2.35
N GLU A 400 -5.42 -24.30 2.98
CA GLU A 400 -5.73 -25.57 2.30
C GLU A 400 -7.13 -25.56 1.68
N GLY A 401 -7.21 -25.94 0.41
CA GLY A 401 -8.46 -25.91 -0.38
C GLY A 401 -8.79 -24.56 -1.00
N ALA A 402 -8.02 -23.50 -0.72
CA ALA A 402 -8.17 -22.21 -1.39
C ALA A 402 -7.91 -22.33 -2.89
N VAL A 403 -8.63 -21.53 -3.67
CA VAL A 403 -8.34 -21.27 -5.08
C VAL A 403 -7.71 -19.90 -5.19
N TYR A 404 -6.41 -19.86 -5.42
CA TYR A 404 -5.62 -18.67 -5.63
C TYR A 404 -5.54 -18.35 -7.11
N ILE A 405 -5.74 -17.08 -7.49
CA ILE A 405 -5.68 -16.64 -8.88
C ILE A 405 -4.45 -15.77 -9.07
N HIS A 406 -3.68 -16.03 -10.12
CA HIS A 406 -2.46 -15.30 -10.47
C HIS A 406 -2.38 -15.14 -11.98
N ASP A 407 -2.35 -13.90 -12.46
CA ASP A 407 -2.37 -13.52 -13.88
C ASP A 407 -3.49 -14.19 -14.69
N GLY A 408 -4.69 -14.27 -14.08
CA GLY A 408 -5.86 -14.92 -14.66
C GLY A 408 -5.87 -16.46 -14.58
N GLU A 409 -4.75 -17.08 -14.21
CA GLU A 409 -4.64 -18.52 -14.00
C GLU A 409 -5.04 -18.90 -12.57
N SER A 410 -5.78 -20.00 -12.42
CA SER A 410 -6.25 -20.47 -11.13
C SER A 410 -5.38 -21.61 -10.59
N TYR A 411 -5.09 -21.58 -9.31
CA TYR A 411 -4.30 -22.58 -8.59
C TYR A 411 -5.03 -23.03 -7.34
N ARG A 412 -5.20 -24.34 -7.13
CA ARG A 412 -5.78 -24.89 -5.91
C ARG A 412 -4.70 -25.25 -4.92
N VAL A 413 -4.74 -24.64 -3.74
CA VAL A 413 -3.82 -24.94 -2.64
C VAL A 413 -4.12 -26.34 -2.09
N VAL A 414 -3.13 -27.21 -2.09
CA VAL A 414 -3.24 -28.61 -1.65
C VAL A 414 -2.67 -28.82 -0.26
N LYS A 415 -1.70 -27.99 0.15
CA LYS A 415 -1.06 -28.05 1.46
C LYS A 415 -0.56 -26.68 1.88
N MET A 416 -0.71 -26.34 3.17
CA MET A 416 -0.08 -25.21 3.82
C MET A 416 0.73 -25.69 5.01
N ASP A 417 2.03 -25.40 5.01
CA ASP A 417 2.97 -25.76 6.06
C ASP A 417 3.30 -24.50 6.88
N LEU A 418 2.85 -24.50 8.14
CA LEU A 418 2.99 -23.35 9.04
C LEU A 418 4.41 -23.21 9.59
N GLU A 419 5.17 -24.31 9.73
CA GLU A 419 6.53 -24.28 10.26
C GLU A 419 7.51 -23.71 9.23
N SER A 420 7.45 -24.25 8.00
CA SER A 420 8.29 -23.76 6.90
C SER A 420 7.77 -22.48 6.25
N LYS A 421 6.54 -22.04 6.58
CA LYS A 421 5.85 -20.90 5.98
C LYS A 421 5.72 -21.02 4.46
N MET A 422 5.42 -22.21 4.00
CA MET A 422 5.27 -22.55 2.59
C MET A 422 3.90 -23.13 2.30
N ALA A 423 3.32 -22.78 1.17
CA ALA A 423 2.11 -23.41 0.67
C ALA A 423 2.37 -23.95 -0.75
N TYR A 424 1.67 -25.04 -1.08
CA TYR A 424 1.83 -25.76 -2.34
C TYR A 424 0.50 -25.77 -3.07
N ALA A 425 0.51 -25.40 -4.35
CA ALA A 425 -0.69 -25.38 -5.18
C ALA A 425 -0.46 -26.09 -6.50
N ILE A 426 -1.55 -26.54 -7.09
CA ILE A 426 -1.58 -27.16 -8.43
C ILE A 426 -2.47 -26.33 -9.35
N PRO A 427 -2.25 -26.34 -10.69
CA PRO A 427 -3.15 -25.69 -11.65
C PRO A 427 -4.59 -26.18 -11.46
N PHE A 428 -5.55 -25.27 -11.63
CA PHE A 428 -6.96 -25.55 -11.38
C PHE A 428 -7.86 -24.92 -12.46
N ASN A 429 -8.60 -25.77 -13.17
CA ASN A 429 -9.49 -25.37 -14.28
C ASN A 429 -10.99 -25.37 -13.88
N GLY A 430 -11.30 -25.26 -12.59
CA GLY A 430 -12.70 -25.21 -12.13
C GLY A 430 -13.31 -23.81 -12.33
N ASN A 431 -14.64 -23.77 -12.31
CA ASN A 431 -15.42 -22.55 -12.54
C ASN A 431 -15.77 -21.77 -11.26
N TYR A 432 -14.97 -21.91 -10.21
CA TYR A 432 -15.20 -21.22 -8.95
C TYR A 432 -13.89 -20.71 -8.35
N TYR A 433 -14.02 -19.76 -7.46
CA TYR A 433 -12.95 -19.28 -6.58
C TYR A 433 -13.39 -19.32 -5.12
N THR A 434 -12.47 -19.13 -4.21
CA THR A 434 -12.73 -19.17 -2.77
C THR A 434 -12.62 -17.80 -2.11
N VAL A 435 -13.43 -17.55 -1.10
CA VAL A 435 -13.38 -16.36 -0.23
C VAL A 435 -13.34 -16.83 1.20
N ALA A 436 -12.24 -16.52 1.90
CA ALA A 436 -12.15 -16.77 3.32
C ALA A 436 -13.22 -15.99 4.08
N GLY A 437 -13.79 -16.61 5.09
CA GLY A 437 -14.66 -16.00 6.07
C GLY A 437 -14.03 -16.14 7.44
N GLY A 438 -14.15 -15.09 8.23
CA GLY A 438 -13.55 -15.05 9.55
C GLY A 438 -14.23 -13.99 10.42
N GLU A 439 -13.73 -13.86 11.61
CA GLU A 439 -14.20 -12.91 12.62
C GLU A 439 -13.01 -12.16 13.19
N THR A 440 -13.16 -10.86 13.35
CA THR A 440 -12.18 -10.01 14.03
C THR A 440 -12.74 -9.65 15.40
N ASN A 441 -12.09 -10.10 16.46
CA ASN A 441 -12.44 -9.78 17.83
C ASN A 441 -11.52 -8.70 18.37
N ILE A 442 -12.13 -7.60 18.84
CA ILE A 442 -11.41 -6.47 19.44
C ILE A 442 -11.71 -6.47 20.94
N HIS A 443 -10.66 -6.64 21.72
CA HIS A 443 -10.73 -6.54 23.18
C HIS A 443 -10.03 -5.27 23.66
N VAL A 444 -10.75 -4.35 24.29
CA VAL A 444 -10.18 -3.13 24.88
C VAL A 444 -9.42 -3.51 26.15
N ILE A 445 -8.10 -3.25 26.16
CA ILE A 445 -7.23 -3.48 27.30
C ILE A 445 -7.33 -2.28 28.25
N HIS A 446 -7.16 -1.07 27.71
CA HIS A 446 -7.18 0.16 28.48
C HIS A 446 -7.74 1.30 27.62
N SER A 447 -8.70 2.07 28.17
CA SER A 447 -9.25 3.27 27.56
C SER A 447 -8.57 4.51 28.14
N GLN A 448 -7.84 5.24 27.30
CA GLN A 448 -7.10 6.46 27.70
C GLN A 448 -7.98 7.70 27.56
N LYS A 449 -8.84 7.74 26.54
CA LYS A 449 -9.77 8.85 26.29
C LYS A 449 -11.12 8.28 25.89
N GLU A 450 -12.18 8.94 26.34
CA GLU A 450 -13.56 8.58 25.99
C GLU A 450 -14.35 9.85 25.67
N GLN A 451 -15.14 9.79 24.60
CA GLN A 451 -16.03 10.86 24.20
C GLN A 451 -17.39 10.29 23.81
N GLN A 452 -18.47 10.85 24.33
CA GLN A 452 -19.81 10.55 23.90
C GLN A 452 -20.19 11.45 22.72
N TRP A 453 -20.54 10.83 21.58
CA TRP A 453 -21.04 11.55 20.41
C TRP A 453 -22.45 11.05 20.08
N ASN A 454 -23.45 11.80 20.47
CA ASN A 454 -24.86 11.38 20.43
C ASN A 454 -25.07 10.05 21.18
N ARG A 455 -25.47 9.00 20.46
CA ARG A 455 -25.65 7.64 20.98
C ARG A 455 -24.41 6.75 20.83
N ILE A 456 -23.34 7.28 20.27
CA ILE A 456 -22.10 6.54 20.00
C ILE A 456 -21.06 6.91 21.05
N ARG A 457 -20.48 5.90 21.69
CA ARG A 457 -19.33 6.06 22.57
C ARG A 457 -18.06 5.80 21.78
N VAL A 458 -17.19 6.80 21.69
CA VAL A 458 -15.90 6.73 21.02
C VAL A 458 -14.81 6.62 22.07
N GLN A 459 -13.95 5.64 21.96
CA GLN A 459 -12.85 5.42 22.89
C GLN A 459 -11.52 5.40 22.12
N PHE A 460 -10.48 5.93 22.73
CA PHE A 460 -9.09 5.84 22.31
C PHE A 460 -8.30 5.13 23.41
N GLY A 461 -7.50 4.14 23.04
CA GLY A 461 -6.71 3.37 24.01
C GLY A 461 -6.07 2.12 23.40
N ASP A 462 -5.60 1.25 24.29
CA ASP A 462 -4.94 0.01 23.91
C ASP A 462 -5.96 -1.10 23.69
N VAL A 463 -5.81 -1.83 22.59
CA VAL A 463 -6.70 -2.93 22.21
C VAL A 463 -5.88 -4.17 21.82
N ASN A 464 -6.46 -5.34 22.09
CA ASN A 464 -6.00 -6.61 21.52
C ASN A 464 -6.92 -6.95 20.37
N VAL A 465 -6.36 -7.18 19.18
CA VAL A 465 -7.10 -7.55 17.97
C VAL A 465 -6.73 -8.99 17.62
N ALA A 466 -7.72 -9.86 17.55
CA ALA A 466 -7.55 -11.26 17.16
C ALA A 466 -8.40 -11.55 15.91
N ASP A 467 -7.73 -11.92 14.82
CA ASP A 467 -8.36 -12.34 13.58
C ASP A 467 -8.41 -13.87 13.50
N TYR A 468 -9.60 -14.41 13.26
CA TYR A 468 -9.82 -15.84 13.08
C TYR A 468 -10.36 -16.12 11.69
N VAL A 469 -9.68 -16.96 10.92
CA VAL A 469 -10.17 -17.51 9.66
C VAL A 469 -10.64 -18.94 9.93
N TYR A 470 -11.94 -19.17 9.89
CA TYR A 470 -12.54 -20.47 10.25
C TYR A 470 -13.42 -21.10 9.16
N MET A 471 -13.67 -20.38 8.05
CA MET A 471 -14.41 -20.93 6.92
C MET A 471 -13.97 -20.30 5.60
N TYR A 472 -14.34 -20.94 4.50
CA TYR A 472 -14.30 -20.30 3.18
C TYR A 472 -15.53 -20.64 2.35
N LYS A 473 -15.91 -19.72 1.49
CA LYS A 473 -17.03 -19.83 0.55
C LYS A 473 -16.48 -20.13 -0.84
N LYS A 474 -17.12 -21.04 -1.56
CA LYS A 474 -16.89 -21.26 -2.99
C LYS A 474 -17.91 -20.46 -3.79
N LEU A 475 -17.45 -19.53 -4.59
CA LEU A 475 -18.26 -18.66 -5.42
C LEU A 475 -17.99 -18.96 -6.90
N GLN A 476 -19.04 -19.09 -7.70
CA GLN A 476 -18.88 -19.26 -9.15
C GLN A 476 -18.39 -17.98 -9.80
N PHE A 477 -17.55 -18.12 -10.83
CA PHE A 477 -17.28 -17.03 -11.75
C PHE A 477 -18.55 -16.61 -12.49
N HIS A 478 -18.62 -15.39 -12.97
CA HIS A 478 -19.70 -14.77 -13.77
C HIS A 478 -21.00 -14.46 -13.03
N ASN A 479 -21.51 -15.29 -12.17
CA ASN A 479 -22.78 -15.05 -11.46
C ASN A 479 -22.64 -14.85 -9.95
N LEU A 480 -21.43 -15.08 -9.41
CA LEU A 480 -21.09 -14.96 -7.98
C LEU A 480 -22.00 -15.79 -7.05
N SER A 481 -22.69 -16.81 -7.60
CA SER A 481 -23.55 -17.65 -6.80
C SER A 481 -22.72 -18.50 -5.84
N LEU A 482 -23.21 -18.60 -4.60
CA LEU A 482 -22.61 -19.44 -3.58
C LEU A 482 -22.81 -20.91 -3.94
N ILE A 483 -21.70 -21.64 -4.14
CA ILE A 483 -21.75 -23.10 -4.37
C ILE A 483 -21.75 -23.84 -3.05
N HIS A 484 -20.84 -23.46 -2.13
CA HIS A 484 -20.63 -24.21 -0.91
C HIS A 484 -19.87 -23.37 0.13
N ILE A 485 -20.14 -23.65 1.42
CA ILE A 485 -19.35 -23.15 2.55
C ILE A 485 -18.56 -24.33 3.11
N SER A 486 -17.26 -24.19 3.25
CA SER A 486 -16.37 -25.21 3.80
C SER A 486 -15.60 -24.66 5.01
N GLU A 487 -15.38 -25.50 6.00
CA GLU A 487 -14.43 -25.22 7.06
C GLU A 487 -13.04 -25.65 6.59
N PRO A 488 -11.98 -24.87 6.83
CA PRO A 488 -10.63 -25.34 6.61
C PRO A 488 -10.34 -26.53 7.54
N THR A 489 -9.45 -27.39 7.14
CA THR A 489 -9.10 -28.62 7.88
C THR A 489 -8.54 -28.32 9.27
N ARG A 490 -8.11 -27.08 9.52
CA ARG A 490 -7.70 -26.55 10.82
C ARG A 490 -8.09 -25.07 10.89
N PRO A 491 -8.63 -24.57 12.02
CA PRO A 491 -8.80 -23.13 12.23
C PRO A 491 -7.41 -22.47 12.36
N TYR A 492 -7.21 -21.37 11.70
CA TYR A 492 -5.99 -20.57 11.75
C TYR A 492 -6.19 -19.33 12.60
#